data_118d7faafabbe30a8605a51953c353a3
#
_entry.id   118d7faafabbe30a8605a51953c353a3
#
_cell.length_a   1.000
_cell.length_b   1.000
_cell.length_c   1.000
_cell.angle_alpha   90.00
_cell.angle_beta   90.00
_cell.angle_gamma   90.00
#
_symmetry.space_group_name_H-M   'P 1'
#
loop_
_entity.id
_entity.type
_entity.pdbx_description
1 polymer ?
#
loop_
_entity_poly.entity_id
_entity_poly.type
_entity_poly.pdbx_seq_one_letter_code
_entity_poly.pdbx_strand_id
1 'polypeptide(L)'
;HSADLLPGGRVAVALSTHKKGNALEVYDIDKPEKTIIRDSLYSGHGVVWNASRQSLYALGYKELREYKLENWDSDAPSLKMVANWELPMTSGHDLSPVDDSRMLISAHEGVMWFNVDEGTFTPFEPLADVKNVKSVNYDPKTGRVIYTKAEISWWTHNVYQQNPDKIITIDSLNIYKVRPVR
;
A
#
# COMPACT_ATOMS: atom_id res chain seq x y z
N HIS A 1 -8.16 4.07 1.70
CA HIS A 1 -7.26 4.10 0.55
C HIS A 1 -6.59 2.76 0.26
N SER A 2 -6.44 1.91 1.25
CA SER A 2 -5.94 0.54 1.09
C SER A 2 -6.50 -0.33 2.20
N ALA A 3 -6.70 -1.61 1.91
CA ALA A 3 -7.09 -2.61 2.87
C ALA A 3 -6.39 -3.93 2.56
N ASP A 4 -6.11 -4.72 3.57
CA ASP A 4 -5.58 -6.08 3.44
C ASP A 4 -6.10 -7.00 4.54
N LEU A 5 -6.20 -8.28 4.22
CA LEU A 5 -6.70 -9.30 5.13
C LEU A 5 -5.61 -9.71 6.13
N LEU A 6 -6.02 -9.82 7.38
CA LEU A 6 -5.19 -10.32 8.47
C LEU A 6 -5.68 -11.70 8.94
N PRO A 7 -4.84 -12.46 9.66
CA PRO A 7 -5.28 -13.71 10.28
C PRO A 7 -6.51 -13.50 11.19
N GLY A 8 -7.30 -14.56 11.37
CA GLY A 8 -8.44 -14.56 12.29
C GLY A 8 -9.64 -13.74 11.82
N GLY A 9 -9.85 -13.60 10.50
CA GLY A 9 -11.03 -12.92 9.95
C GLY A 9 -11.03 -11.41 10.18
N ARG A 10 -9.86 -10.80 10.24
CA ARG A 10 -9.69 -9.35 10.45
C ARG A 10 -9.21 -8.66 9.17
N VAL A 11 -9.41 -7.35 9.10
CA VAL A 11 -8.96 -6.51 7.99
C VAL A 11 -8.27 -5.26 8.52
N ALA A 12 -7.09 -4.96 8.00
CA ALA A 12 -6.42 -3.69 8.22
C ALA A 12 -6.82 -2.69 7.14
N VAL A 13 -7.02 -1.44 7.51
CA VAL A 13 -7.42 -0.35 6.62
C VAL A 13 -6.54 0.87 6.87
N ALA A 14 -5.91 1.40 5.81
CA ALA A 14 -5.24 2.69 5.86
C ALA A 14 -6.19 3.81 5.46
N LEU A 15 -6.36 4.79 6.33
CA LEU A 15 -7.24 5.94 6.15
C LEU A 15 -6.43 7.20 5.90
N SER A 16 -6.70 7.86 4.78
CA SER A 16 -6.05 9.12 4.41
C SER A 16 -6.62 10.34 5.15
N THR A 17 -6.28 11.53 4.66
CA THR A 17 -6.59 12.83 5.26
C THR A 17 -8.07 13.22 5.12
N HIS A 18 -8.90 12.84 6.03
CA HIS A 18 -10.27 13.33 6.21
C HIS A 18 -10.59 13.44 7.70
N LYS A 19 -11.75 13.96 8.08
CA LYS A 19 -12.11 14.27 9.47
C LYS A 19 -11.91 13.12 10.47
N LYS A 20 -12.09 11.86 10.02
CA LYS A 20 -11.87 10.63 10.81
C LYS A 20 -10.70 9.79 10.29
N GLY A 21 -9.91 10.33 9.38
CA GLY A 21 -8.77 9.64 8.76
C GLY A 21 -7.48 9.76 9.57
N ASN A 22 -6.37 9.75 8.85
CA ASN A 22 -5.02 9.75 9.42
C ASN A 22 -4.83 8.61 10.43
N ALA A 23 -5.20 7.40 10.00
CA ALA A 23 -5.17 6.23 10.86
C ALA A 23 -4.87 4.93 10.11
N LEU A 24 -4.31 3.99 10.83
CA LEU A 24 -4.38 2.56 10.58
C LEU A 24 -5.45 1.98 11.50
N GLU A 25 -6.45 1.34 10.94
CA GLU A 25 -7.51 0.70 11.71
C GLU A 25 -7.59 -0.79 11.39
N VAL A 26 -8.02 -1.58 12.38
CA VAL A 26 -8.31 -3.00 12.23
C VAL A 26 -9.75 -3.25 12.62
N TYR A 27 -10.42 -4.06 11.81
CA TYR A 27 -11.82 -4.45 11.97
C TYR A 27 -11.94 -5.98 11.97
N ASP A 28 -12.98 -6.48 12.58
CA ASP A 28 -13.47 -7.84 12.38
C ASP A 28 -14.39 -7.86 11.14
N ILE A 29 -14.21 -8.80 10.24
CA ILE A 29 -15.02 -8.91 9.01
C ILE A 29 -16.49 -9.16 9.37
N ASP A 30 -16.75 -9.92 10.44
CA ASP A 30 -18.10 -10.25 10.88
C ASP A 30 -18.78 -9.13 11.68
N LYS A 31 -18.01 -8.12 12.13
CA LYS A 31 -18.48 -6.96 12.91
C LYS A 31 -17.83 -5.66 12.44
N PRO A 32 -18.04 -5.27 11.18
CA PRO A 32 -17.32 -4.15 10.54
C PRO A 32 -17.68 -2.77 11.10
N GLU A 33 -18.74 -2.65 11.89
CA GLU A 33 -19.15 -1.40 12.53
C GLU A 33 -18.28 -1.02 13.73
N LYS A 34 -17.46 -1.97 14.24
CA LYS A 34 -16.62 -1.77 15.42
C LYS A 34 -15.13 -1.82 15.07
N THR A 35 -14.45 -0.69 15.24
CA THR A 35 -12.99 -0.65 15.19
C THR A 35 -12.41 -1.42 16.38
N ILE A 36 -11.55 -2.39 16.12
CA ILE A 36 -10.86 -3.16 17.16
C ILE A 36 -9.59 -2.43 17.60
N ILE A 37 -8.78 -1.97 16.63
CA ILE A 37 -7.52 -1.27 16.86
C ILE A 37 -7.53 0.00 16.02
N ARG A 38 -7.03 1.09 16.61
CA ARG A 38 -6.76 2.33 15.89
C ARG A 38 -5.40 2.88 16.31
N ASP A 39 -4.53 3.09 15.33
CA ASP A 39 -3.25 3.79 15.49
C ASP A 39 -3.20 5.01 14.57
N SER A 40 -2.50 6.05 14.97
CA SER A 40 -2.31 7.25 14.16
C SER A 40 -1.37 6.96 13.01
N LEU A 41 -1.77 7.28 11.76
CA LEU A 41 -0.94 7.16 10.57
C LEU A 41 -1.29 8.32 9.63
N TYR A 42 -0.45 9.37 9.62
CA TYR A 42 -0.75 10.54 8.81
C TYR A 42 -0.81 10.18 7.32
N SER A 43 -1.94 10.54 6.69
CA SER A 43 -2.21 10.24 5.28
C SER A 43 -1.96 8.76 4.93
N GLY A 44 -2.61 7.83 5.66
CA GLY A 44 -2.47 6.39 5.42
C GLY A 44 -2.95 6.01 4.01
N HIS A 45 -2.08 5.36 3.21
CA HIS A 45 -2.37 5.06 1.81
C HIS A 45 -2.08 3.62 1.38
N GLY A 46 -1.37 2.84 2.19
CA GLY A 46 -1.04 1.45 1.89
C GLY A 46 -1.06 0.58 3.14
N VAL A 47 -1.56 -0.64 3.02
CA VAL A 47 -1.38 -1.72 3.98
C VAL A 47 -1.09 -3.00 3.24
N VAL A 48 -0.16 -3.81 3.77
CA VAL A 48 0.21 -5.11 3.23
C VAL A 48 0.50 -6.06 4.38
N TRP A 49 -0.19 -7.19 4.42
CA TRP A 49 0.14 -8.30 5.30
C TRP A 49 1.14 -9.23 4.62
N ASN A 50 2.30 -9.40 5.21
CA ASN A 50 3.30 -10.37 4.78
C ASN A 50 3.18 -11.62 5.66
N ALA A 51 2.55 -12.66 5.14
CA ALA A 51 2.25 -13.87 5.91
C ALA A 51 3.51 -14.68 6.27
N SER A 52 4.53 -14.69 5.42
CA SER A 52 5.79 -15.41 5.69
C SER A 52 6.58 -14.77 6.84
N ARG A 53 6.47 -13.44 6.99
CA ARG A 53 7.13 -12.67 8.03
C ARG A 53 6.25 -12.41 9.26
N GLN A 54 4.97 -12.76 9.18
CA GLN A 54 3.98 -12.45 10.22
C GLN A 54 4.03 -10.95 10.59
N SER A 55 4.02 -10.09 9.57
CA SER A 55 4.16 -8.63 9.73
C SER A 55 3.15 -7.87 8.88
N LEU A 56 2.59 -6.82 9.46
CA LEU A 56 1.77 -5.84 8.76
C LEU A 56 2.62 -4.60 8.46
N TYR A 57 2.69 -4.24 7.18
CA TYR A 57 3.32 -2.99 6.73
C TYR A 57 2.25 -1.94 6.46
N ALA A 58 2.49 -0.70 6.91
CA ALA A 58 1.56 0.41 6.74
C ALA A 58 2.30 1.65 6.22
N LEU A 59 1.82 2.19 5.09
CA LEU A 59 2.39 3.33 4.41
C LEU A 59 1.61 4.60 4.77
N GLY A 60 2.32 5.58 5.30
CA GLY A 60 1.87 6.95 5.52
C GLY A 60 2.42 7.93 4.50
N TYR A 61 2.32 9.24 4.82
CA TYR A 61 2.80 10.33 3.96
C TYR A 61 4.31 10.30 3.72
N LYS A 62 5.09 10.09 4.79
CA LYS A 62 6.57 10.08 4.78
C LYS A 62 7.16 8.88 5.51
N GLU A 63 6.37 7.88 5.80
CA GLU A 63 6.82 6.77 6.61
C GLU A 63 6.26 5.43 6.12
N LEU A 64 7.05 4.39 6.30
CA LEU A 64 6.64 2.99 6.22
C LEU A 64 6.87 2.38 7.60
N ARG A 65 5.81 1.81 8.17
CA ARG A 65 5.85 1.15 9.48
C ARG A 65 5.70 -0.35 9.34
N GLU A 66 6.38 -1.11 10.20
CA GLU A 66 6.17 -2.53 10.40
C GLU A 66 5.57 -2.79 11.76
N TYR A 67 4.54 -3.64 11.80
CA TYR A 67 3.87 -4.06 13.01
C TYR A 67 3.87 -5.58 13.13
N LYS A 68 4.03 -6.06 14.35
CA LYS A 68 3.70 -7.43 14.75
C LYS A 68 2.33 -7.47 15.42
N LEU A 69 1.63 -8.59 15.22
CA LEU A 69 0.36 -8.86 15.87
C LEU A 69 0.66 -9.42 17.28
N GLU A 70 0.14 -8.77 18.31
CA GLU A 70 0.28 -9.22 19.71
C GLU A 70 -1.09 -9.52 20.29
N ASN A 71 -1.16 -10.55 21.17
CA ASN A 71 -2.40 -10.99 21.81
C ASN A 71 -3.55 -11.23 20.81
N TRP A 72 -3.20 -11.71 19.61
CA TRP A 72 -4.09 -11.65 18.45
C TRP A 72 -5.36 -12.49 18.62
N ASP A 73 -5.29 -13.61 19.33
CA ASP A 73 -6.41 -14.52 19.59
C ASP A 73 -7.13 -14.23 20.92
N SER A 74 -6.79 -13.10 21.59
CA SER A 74 -7.42 -12.67 22.83
C SER A 74 -8.52 -11.62 22.62
N ASP A 75 -9.22 -11.26 23.70
CA ASP A 75 -10.21 -10.18 23.71
C ASP A 75 -9.60 -8.77 23.58
N ALA A 76 -8.26 -8.66 23.70
CA ALA A 76 -7.53 -7.39 23.62
C ALA A 76 -6.34 -7.50 22.65
N PRO A 77 -6.59 -7.72 21.34
CA PRO A 77 -5.52 -7.77 20.33
C PRO A 77 -4.88 -6.40 20.18
N SER A 78 -3.59 -6.38 19.82
CA SER A 78 -2.84 -5.15 19.62
C SER A 78 -1.87 -5.26 18.44
N LEU A 79 -1.46 -4.10 17.95
CA LEU A 79 -0.36 -3.95 16.98
C LEU A 79 0.84 -3.37 17.71
N LYS A 80 1.99 -4.05 17.62
CA LYS A 80 3.26 -3.54 18.12
C LYS A 80 4.11 -3.07 16.96
N MET A 81 4.36 -1.78 16.87
CA MET A 81 5.30 -1.22 15.90
C MET A 81 6.72 -1.70 16.25
N VAL A 82 7.35 -2.39 15.31
CA VAL A 82 8.71 -2.96 15.47
C VAL A 82 9.74 -2.21 14.63
N ALA A 83 9.31 -1.52 13.57
CA ALA A 83 10.17 -0.66 12.76
C ALA A 83 9.39 0.50 12.15
N ASN A 84 10.11 1.59 11.87
CA ASN A 84 9.62 2.75 11.16
C ASN A 84 10.75 3.31 10.29
N TRP A 85 10.52 3.44 8.99
CA TRP A 85 11.46 3.99 8.03
C TRP A 85 10.90 5.28 7.44
N GLU A 86 11.71 6.34 7.41
CA GLU A 86 11.40 7.56 6.68
C GLU A 86 11.56 7.30 5.18
N LEU A 87 10.56 7.68 4.39
CA LEU A 87 10.61 7.57 2.94
C LEU A 87 11.56 8.63 2.36
N PRO A 88 12.40 8.28 1.38
CA PRO A 88 13.23 9.26 0.68
C PRO A 88 12.42 10.20 -0.23
N MET A 89 11.14 9.92 -0.43
CA MET A 89 10.16 10.73 -1.18
C MET A 89 8.99 11.11 -0.29
N THR A 90 8.18 12.08 -0.73
CA THR A 90 6.99 12.53 -0.01
C THR A 90 5.71 12.00 -0.62
N SER A 91 4.63 12.03 0.16
CA SER A 91 3.30 11.68 -0.33
C SER A 91 3.20 10.24 -0.83
N GLY A 92 3.47 9.27 0.05
CA GLY A 92 3.26 7.86 -0.24
C GLY A 92 1.82 7.59 -0.70
N HIS A 93 1.66 6.94 -1.86
CA HIS A 93 0.36 6.72 -2.49
C HIS A 93 -0.05 5.25 -2.53
N ASP A 94 0.89 4.35 -2.68
CA ASP A 94 0.61 2.92 -2.79
C ASP A 94 1.73 2.07 -2.22
N LEU A 95 1.34 0.96 -1.60
CA LEU A 95 2.23 -0.10 -1.14
C LEU A 95 1.76 -1.40 -1.80
N SER A 96 2.64 -2.04 -2.55
CA SER A 96 2.32 -3.24 -3.30
C SER A 96 3.36 -4.34 -3.06
N PRO A 97 2.94 -5.54 -2.58
CA PRO A 97 3.87 -6.63 -2.38
C PRO A 97 4.31 -7.22 -3.73
N VAL A 98 5.57 -7.59 -3.83
CA VAL A 98 6.15 -8.29 -4.99
C VAL A 98 6.52 -9.72 -4.61
N ASP A 99 7.24 -9.88 -3.52
CA ASP A 99 7.61 -11.16 -2.90
C ASP A 99 7.78 -10.98 -1.38
N ASP A 100 8.29 -12.00 -0.71
CA ASP A 100 8.45 -12.00 0.76
C ASP A 100 9.46 -10.97 1.28
N SER A 101 10.37 -10.50 0.42
CA SER A 101 11.45 -9.57 0.77
C SER A 101 11.35 -8.21 0.11
N ARG A 102 10.47 -8.02 -0.87
CA ARG A 102 10.41 -6.78 -1.65
C ARG A 102 8.97 -6.27 -1.82
N MET A 103 8.85 -4.97 -1.70
CA MET A 103 7.62 -4.22 -1.98
C MET A 103 7.92 -3.06 -2.93
N LEU A 104 6.91 -2.60 -3.65
CA LEU A 104 6.93 -1.34 -4.37
C LEU A 104 6.16 -0.28 -3.59
N ILE A 105 6.74 0.91 -3.53
CA ILE A 105 6.11 2.10 -2.97
C ILE A 105 6.03 3.15 -4.06
N SER A 106 4.82 3.60 -4.36
CA SER A 106 4.65 4.79 -5.20
C SER A 106 4.46 6.03 -4.35
N ALA A 107 5.02 7.14 -4.83
CA ALA A 107 4.96 8.44 -4.19
C ALA A 107 4.72 9.55 -5.22
N HIS A 108 4.77 10.81 -4.79
CA HIS A 108 4.57 11.94 -5.69
C HIS A 108 5.67 12.01 -6.76
N GLU A 109 6.90 11.73 -6.40
CA GLU A 109 8.07 11.89 -7.26
C GLU A 109 8.31 10.71 -8.20
N GLY A 110 7.91 9.48 -7.80
CA GLY A 110 8.16 8.27 -8.57
C GLY A 110 7.79 6.99 -7.83
N VAL A 111 8.41 5.89 -8.23
CA VAL A 111 8.25 4.58 -7.60
C VAL A 111 9.60 4.04 -7.14
N MET A 112 9.61 3.44 -5.97
CA MET A 112 10.81 2.84 -5.38
C MET A 112 10.56 1.39 -4.94
N TRP A 113 11.62 0.61 -4.93
CA TRP A 113 11.70 -0.63 -4.18
C TRP A 113 11.88 -0.34 -2.69
N PHE A 114 11.28 -1.16 -1.86
CA PHE A 114 11.64 -1.35 -0.48
C PHE A 114 12.13 -2.78 -0.27
N ASN A 115 13.37 -2.94 0.16
CA ASN A 115 13.93 -4.21 0.58
C ASN A 115 13.66 -4.38 2.08
N VAL A 116 12.85 -5.38 2.42
CA VAL A 116 12.43 -5.63 3.80
C VAL A 116 13.58 -6.13 4.68
N ASP A 117 14.49 -6.95 4.12
CA ASP A 117 15.61 -7.53 4.88
C ASP A 117 16.65 -6.48 5.27
N GLU A 118 16.87 -5.51 4.39
CA GLU A 118 17.87 -4.46 4.57
C GLU A 118 17.28 -3.16 5.13
N GLY A 119 15.96 -2.98 5.06
CA GLY A 119 15.30 -1.72 5.40
C GLY A 119 15.69 -0.57 4.46
N THR A 120 16.01 -0.86 3.20
CA THR A 120 16.54 0.10 2.24
C THR A 120 15.57 0.41 1.11
N PHE A 121 15.67 1.63 0.57
CA PHE A 121 14.90 2.10 -0.58
C PHE A 121 15.84 2.29 -1.77
N THR A 122 15.41 1.83 -2.95
CA THR A 122 16.12 2.06 -4.22
C THR A 122 15.12 2.40 -5.32
N PRO A 123 15.51 3.16 -6.36
CA PRO A 123 14.61 3.47 -7.48
C PRO A 123 14.09 2.21 -8.16
N PHE A 124 12.80 2.22 -8.53
CA PHE A 124 12.23 1.24 -9.44
C PHE A 124 12.33 1.78 -10.86
N GLU A 125 13.41 1.44 -11.57
CA GLU A 125 13.81 2.01 -12.86
C GLU A 125 12.67 2.20 -13.87
N PRO A 126 11.72 1.25 -14.04
CA PRO A 126 10.63 1.46 -14.99
C PRO A 126 9.74 2.68 -14.70
N LEU A 127 9.63 3.10 -13.43
CA LEU A 127 8.77 4.20 -12.99
C LEU A 127 9.47 5.16 -12.00
N ALA A 128 10.80 5.16 -11.93
CA ALA A 128 11.56 5.97 -10.97
C ALA A 128 11.24 7.47 -11.09
N ASP A 129 11.07 7.96 -12.31
CA ASP A 129 10.79 9.38 -12.62
C ASP A 129 9.33 9.64 -13.04
N VAL A 130 8.45 8.63 -12.93
CA VAL A 130 7.03 8.80 -13.29
C VAL A 130 6.29 9.38 -12.10
N LYS A 131 5.94 10.67 -12.21
CA LYS A 131 5.25 11.41 -11.14
C LYS A 131 3.81 10.96 -10.93
N ASN A 132 3.34 11.14 -9.70
CA ASN A 132 1.94 10.95 -9.32
C ASN A 132 1.38 9.54 -9.55
N VAL A 133 2.21 8.52 -9.51
CA VAL A 133 1.75 7.12 -9.58
C VAL A 133 0.88 6.82 -8.38
N LYS A 134 -0.37 6.39 -8.62
CA LYS A 134 -1.39 6.14 -7.58
C LYS A 134 -1.52 4.66 -7.23
N SER A 135 -1.14 3.78 -8.13
CA SER A 135 -0.97 2.36 -7.87
C SER A 135 0.07 1.77 -8.79
N VAL A 136 0.79 0.77 -8.31
CA VAL A 136 1.76 0.01 -9.10
C VAL A 136 1.69 -1.46 -8.73
N ASN A 137 1.75 -2.33 -9.73
CA ASN A 137 1.83 -3.77 -9.57
C ASN A 137 2.90 -4.30 -10.53
N TYR A 138 3.76 -5.17 -10.04
CA TYR A 138 4.85 -5.77 -10.79
C TYR A 138 4.80 -7.28 -10.71
N ASP A 139 4.91 -7.94 -11.86
CA ASP A 139 5.05 -9.39 -11.95
C ASP A 139 6.51 -9.73 -12.29
N PRO A 140 7.29 -10.25 -11.34
CA PRO A 140 8.71 -10.54 -11.56
C PRO A 140 8.95 -11.68 -12.56
N LYS A 141 7.95 -12.53 -12.86
CA LYS A 141 8.08 -13.62 -13.81
C LYS A 141 8.05 -13.14 -15.26
N THR A 142 7.26 -12.11 -15.53
CA THR A 142 7.06 -11.57 -16.89
C THR A 142 7.71 -10.21 -17.08
N GLY A 143 8.12 -9.54 -16.02
CA GLY A 143 8.57 -8.15 -16.03
C GLY A 143 7.43 -7.15 -16.26
N ARG A 144 6.16 -7.60 -16.24
CA ARG A 144 5.01 -6.75 -16.51
C ARG A 144 4.77 -5.79 -15.36
N VAL A 145 4.60 -4.51 -15.70
CA VAL A 145 4.20 -3.45 -14.78
C VAL A 145 2.79 -2.98 -15.14
N ILE A 146 1.89 -2.89 -14.17
CA ILE A 146 0.56 -2.29 -14.34
C ILE A 146 0.43 -1.17 -13.31
N TYR A 147 0.09 0.03 -13.77
CA TYR A 147 0.00 1.18 -12.89
C TYR A 147 -1.08 2.18 -13.30
N THR A 148 -1.44 3.06 -12.37
CA THR A 148 -2.22 4.27 -12.61
C THR A 148 -1.41 5.48 -12.16
N LYS A 149 -1.58 6.62 -12.83
CA LYS A 149 -1.02 7.92 -12.41
C LYS A 149 -2.10 9.00 -12.48
N ALA A 150 -2.03 9.97 -11.60
CA ALA A 150 -2.99 11.07 -11.62
C ALA A 150 -2.77 11.96 -12.85
N GLU A 151 -3.83 12.17 -13.62
CA GLU A 151 -3.88 13.00 -14.83
C GLU A 151 -4.95 14.08 -14.71
N ILE A 152 -6.03 13.77 -13.97
CA ILE A 152 -7.13 14.68 -13.71
C ILE A 152 -7.30 14.79 -12.20
N SER A 153 -6.74 15.85 -11.58
CA SER A 153 -6.65 15.97 -10.12
C SER A 153 -5.88 14.78 -9.50
N TRP A 154 -6.54 13.82 -8.78
CA TRP A 154 -5.91 12.65 -8.15
C TRP A 154 -6.28 11.31 -8.81
N TRP A 155 -6.96 11.32 -9.96
CA TRP A 155 -7.46 10.14 -10.66
C TRP A 155 -7.16 10.21 -12.17
N THR A 156 -7.53 9.18 -12.90
CA THR A 156 -7.32 9.03 -14.35
C THR A 156 -8.44 8.18 -14.96
N HIS A 157 -8.57 8.20 -16.29
CA HIS A 157 -9.34 7.23 -17.06
C HIS A 157 -8.50 6.08 -17.58
N ASN A 158 -7.17 6.11 -17.34
CA ASN A 158 -6.20 5.23 -17.98
C ASN A 158 -5.58 4.23 -16.98
N VAL A 159 -5.47 2.98 -17.42
CA VAL A 159 -4.58 1.98 -16.82
C VAL A 159 -3.40 1.78 -17.77
N TYR A 160 -2.21 1.98 -17.27
CA TYR A 160 -0.97 1.83 -18.02
C TYR A 160 -0.36 0.45 -17.77
N GLN A 161 0.18 -0.13 -18.82
CA GLN A 161 0.97 -1.36 -18.74
C GLN A 161 2.29 -1.19 -19.49
N GLN A 162 3.34 -1.78 -18.95
CA GLN A 162 4.62 -2.01 -19.62
C GLN A 162 4.88 -3.52 -19.69
N ASN A 163 5.59 -3.96 -20.71
CA ASN A 163 5.94 -5.36 -21.02
C ASN A 163 4.72 -6.29 -21.16
N PRO A 164 3.98 -6.20 -22.31
CA PRO A 164 4.12 -5.23 -23.39
C PRO A 164 3.44 -3.91 -23.08
N ASP A 165 3.86 -2.85 -23.76
CA ASP A 165 3.28 -1.52 -23.59
C ASP A 165 1.83 -1.47 -24.06
N LYS A 166 0.95 -0.99 -23.19
CA LYS A 166 -0.48 -0.86 -23.47
C LYS A 166 -1.09 0.22 -22.58
N ILE A 167 -2.05 0.94 -23.14
CA ILE A 167 -2.94 1.83 -22.37
C ILE A 167 -4.36 1.32 -22.54
N ILE A 168 -5.07 1.14 -21.42
CA ILE A 168 -6.49 0.78 -21.40
C ILE A 168 -7.23 1.99 -20.87
N THR A 169 -8.05 2.60 -21.72
CA THR A 169 -8.85 3.77 -21.36
C THR A 169 -10.30 3.36 -21.08
N ILE A 170 -10.86 3.84 -19.97
CA ILE A 170 -12.25 3.63 -19.57
C ILE A 170 -12.85 4.98 -19.22
N ASP A 171 -13.36 5.69 -20.22
CA ASP A 171 -13.82 7.08 -20.11
C ASP A 171 -14.91 7.32 -19.06
N SER A 172 -15.69 6.27 -18.74
CA SER A 172 -16.77 6.35 -17.76
C SER A 172 -16.32 6.18 -16.30
N LEU A 173 -15.04 5.87 -16.04
CA LEU A 173 -14.52 5.61 -14.69
C LEU A 173 -13.44 6.60 -14.28
N ASN A 174 -13.57 7.11 -13.05
CA ASN A 174 -12.51 7.82 -12.35
C ASN A 174 -11.66 6.79 -11.58
N ILE A 175 -10.56 6.34 -12.18
CA ILE A 175 -9.72 5.29 -11.65
C ILE A 175 -8.66 5.92 -10.73
N TYR A 176 -8.58 5.47 -9.50
CA TYR A 176 -7.54 5.85 -8.57
C TYR A 176 -6.47 4.77 -8.45
N LYS A 177 -6.87 3.54 -8.16
CA LYS A 177 -5.97 2.38 -8.04
C LYS A 177 -6.47 1.21 -8.86
N VAL A 178 -5.55 0.39 -9.33
CA VAL A 178 -5.81 -0.89 -10.00
C VAL A 178 -5.06 -2.01 -9.28
N ARG A 179 -5.70 -3.18 -9.21
CA ARG A 179 -5.09 -4.41 -8.73
C ARG A 179 -5.36 -5.53 -9.72
N PRO A 180 -4.35 -6.25 -10.20
CA PRO A 180 -4.58 -7.47 -10.97
C PRO A 180 -5.17 -8.54 -10.05
N VAL A 181 -6.08 -9.34 -10.61
CA VAL A 181 -6.54 -10.57 -9.95
C VAL A 181 -5.38 -11.57 -9.97
N ARG A 182 -5.04 -12.12 -8.83
CA ARG A 182 -3.97 -13.13 -8.64
C ARG A 182 -4.55 -14.53 -8.66
#